data_4e435638b508b88886395a9e9bac5606
#
_entry.id   4e435638b508b88886395a9e9bac5606
#
_cell.length_a   1.000
_cell.length_b   1.000
_cell.length_c   1.000
_cell.angle_alpha   90.00
_cell.angle_beta   90.00
_cell.angle_gamma   90.00
#
_symmetry.space_group_name_H-M   'P 1'
#
loop_
_entity.id
_entity.type
_entity.pdbx_description
1 polymer ?
#
loop_
_entity_poly.entity_id
_entity_poly.type
_entity_poly.pdbx_seq_one_letter_code
_entity_poly.pdbx_strand_id
1 'polypeptide(L)'
;MNANTDEDKVVKAVDMLRAAAPGATIIVFGSYARGEAGPDSDVDFLVVEQELKSRYEEMIRLREVLRPLRMPVDVLVTSAGDFDKWSSVPGTLFYEVSQEGRVFYGRS
;
A
#
# COMPACT_ATOMS: atom_id res chain seq x y z
N MET A 1 5.84 3.10 -25.79
CA MET A 1 5.69 2.55 -25.40
C MET A 1 5.67 2.31 -24.15
N ASN A 2 6.17 2.45 -23.43
CA ASN A 2 6.18 2.22 -22.16
C ASN A 2 5.75 3.29 -21.30
N ALA A 3 4.78 4.03 -21.67
CA ALA A 3 4.29 5.13 -20.90
C ALA A 3 3.76 4.66 -19.57
N ASN A 4 3.41 3.39 -19.44
CA ASN A 4 2.81 2.88 -18.23
C ASN A 4 3.74 2.02 -17.42
N THR A 5 5.03 2.18 -17.59
CA THR A 5 5.99 1.36 -16.86
C THR A 5 5.81 1.46 -15.35
N ASP A 6 5.59 2.68 -14.85
CA ASP A 6 5.42 2.86 -13.42
C ASP A 6 4.12 2.24 -12.93
N GLU A 7 3.08 2.39 -13.73
CA GLU A 7 1.81 1.78 -13.35
C GLU A 7 1.89 0.26 -13.37
N ASP A 8 2.61 -0.30 -14.34
CA ASP A 8 2.82 -1.75 -14.39
C ASP A 8 3.56 -2.23 -13.15
N LYS A 9 4.54 -1.48 -12.69
CA LYS A 9 5.27 -1.84 -11.48
C LYS A 9 4.37 -1.77 -10.25
N VAL A 10 3.48 -0.79 -10.20
CA VAL A 10 2.56 -0.69 -9.07
C VAL A 10 1.62 -1.89 -9.05
N VAL A 11 1.09 -2.28 -10.20
CA VAL A 11 0.23 -3.45 -10.27
C VAL A 11 0.99 -4.71 -9.83
N LYS A 12 2.24 -4.83 -10.27
CA LYS A 12 3.05 -5.97 -9.88
C LYS A 12 3.33 -5.95 -8.38
N ALA A 13 3.58 -4.78 -7.82
CA ALA A 13 3.80 -4.65 -6.39
C ALA A 13 2.57 -5.08 -5.61
N VAL A 14 1.39 -4.68 -6.07
CA VAL A 14 0.15 -5.07 -5.42
C VAL A 14 -0.01 -6.59 -5.45
N ASP A 15 0.27 -7.22 -6.60
CA ASP A 15 0.19 -8.67 -6.70
C ASP A 15 1.16 -9.34 -5.75
N MET A 16 2.38 -8.83 -5.64
CA MET A 16 3.37 -9.40 -4.74
C MET A 16 2.96 -9.25 -3.29
N LEU A 17 2.40 -8.09 -2.93
CA LEU A 17 1.93 -7.89 -1.56
C LEU A 17 0.75 -8.79 -1.25
N ARG A 18 -0.16 -8.98 -2.21
CA ARG A 18 -1.29 -9.88 -2.00
C ARG A 18 -0.82 -11.32 -1.78
N ALA A 19 0.17 -11.74 -2.53
CA ALA A 19 0.70 -13.10 -2.35
C ALA A 19 1.38 -13.26 -1.00
N ALA A 20 2.05 -12.21 -0.53
CA ALA A 20 2.77 -12.26 0.74
C ALA A 20 1.87 -12.07 1.94
N ALA A 21 0.72 -11.42 1.76
CA ALA A 21 -0.25 -11.17 2.83
C ALA A 21 -1.64 -11.52 2.34
N PRO A 22 -1.95 -12.82 2.23
CA PRO A 22 -3.25 -13.24 1.70
C PRO A 22 -4.39 -12.71 2.57
N GLY A 23 -5.42 -12.22 1.92
CA GLY A 23 -6.57 -11.69 2.64
C GLY A 23 -6.44 -10.24 3.04
N ALA A 24 -5.27 -9.63 2.84
CA ALA A 24 -5.10 -8.23 3.18
C ALA A 24 -5.71 -7.33 2.12
N THR A 25 -6.06 -6.13 2.53
CA THR A 25 -6.47 -5.08 1.61
C THR A 25 -5.25 -4.21 1.33
N ILE A 26 -4.97 -3.97 0.08
CA ILE A 26 -3.83 -3.16 -0.33
C ILE A 26 -4.36 -1.83 -0.84
N ILE A 27 -3.87 -0.73 -0.29
CA ILE A 27 -4.31 0.61 -0.68
C ILE A 27 -3.08 1.39 -1.13
N VAL A 28 -3.15 1.97 -2.33
CA VAL A 28 -2.13 2.88 -2.82
C VAL A 28 -2.59 4.29 -2.48
N PHE A 29 -1.73 5.06 -1.83
CA PHE A 29 -2.12 6.40 -1.44
C PHE A 29 -0.97 7.38 -1.73
N GLY A 30 -1.10 8.61 -1.29
CA GLY A 30 -0.08 9.61 -1.50
C GLY A 30 -0.11 10.18 -2.90
N SER A 31 1.03 10.70 -3.35
CA SER A 31 1.08 11.44 -4.61
C SER A 31 0.70 10.58 -5.80
N TYR A 32 1.04 9.30 -5.78
CA TYR A 32 0.68 8.43 -6.90
C TYR A 32 -0.83 8.29 -7.00
N ALA A 33 -1.52 8.09 -5.88
CA ALA A 33 -2.97 7.94 -5.90
C ALA A 33 -3.66 9.23 -6.35
N ARG A 34 -3.05 10.37 -6.08
CA ARG A 34 -3.61 11.66 -6.49
C ARG A 34 -3.26 12.04 -7.93
N GLY A 35 -2.47 11.22 -8.61
CA GLY A 35 -2.05 11.55 -9.97
C GLY A 35 -0.98 12.61 -10.03
N GLU A 36 -0.27 12.83 -8.94
CA GLU A 36 0.74 13.87 -8.84
C GLU A 36 2.16 13.33 -8.79
N ALA A 37 2.34 12.03 -8.94
CA ALA A 37 3.65 11.43 -8.79
C ALA A 37 4.57 11.82 -9.94
N GLY A 38 5.79 12.19 -9.58
CA GLY A 38 6.83 12.45 -10.55
C GLY A 38 7.76 11.26 -10.67
N PRO A 39 8.82 11.39 -11.47
CA PRO A 39 9.73 10.27 -11.71
C PRO A 39 10.42 9.76 -10.46
N ASP A 40 10.64 10.65 -9.49
CA ASP A 40 11.34 10.27 -8.28
C ASP A 40 10.44 10.10 -7.08
N SER A 41 9.12 10.08 -7.29
CA SER A 41 8.20 9.96 -6.18
C SER A 41 8.14 8.53 -5.69
N ASP A 42 8.02 8.37 -4.37
CA ASP A 42 7.80 7.06 -3.78
C ASP A 42 6.36 6.66 -4.02
N VAL A 43 6.14 5.36 -4.12
CA VAL A 43 4.78 4.83 -4.15
C VAL A 43 4.45 4.38 -2.73
N ASP A 44 3.35 4.89 -2.20
CA ASP A 44 2.97 4.61 -0.82
C ASP A 44 1.87 3.53 -0.79
N PHE A 45 2.15 2.46 -0.05
CA PHE A 45 1.19 1.37 0.12
C PHE A 45 0.78 1.26 1.57
N LEU A 46 -0.49 1.04 1.80
CA LEU A 46 -0.98 0.66 3.12
C LEU A 46 -1.56 -0.74 3.01
N VAL A 47 -1.07 -1.64 3.83
CA VAL A 47 -1.53 -3.02 3.86
C VAL A 47 -2.36 -3.20 5.12
N VAL A 48 -3.64 -3.51 4.94
CA VAL A 48 -4.56 -3.69 6.06
C VAL A 48 -4.79 -5.18 6.24
N GLU A 49 -4.34 -5.72 7.35
CA GLU A 49 -4.44 -7.15 7.63
C GLU A 49 -5.46 -7.41 8.73
N GLN A 50 -6.11 -8.56 8.66
CA GLN A 50 -7.12 -8.88 9.67
C GLN A 50 -6.50 -8.99 11.05
N GLU A 51 -5.34 -9.63 11.15
CA GLU A 51 -4.63 -9.77 12.40
C GLU A 51 -3.19 -9.39 12.19
N LEU A 52 -2.63 -8.68 13.14
CA LEU A 52 -1.28 -8.19 13.02
C LEU A 52 -0.57 -8.37 14.35
N LYS A 53 0.45 -9.22 14.37
CA LYS A 53 1.18 -9.47 15.60
C LYS A 53 2.23 -8.40 15.86
N SER A 54 3.01 -8.07 14.86
CA SER A 54 4.05 -7.06 15.00
C SER A 54 4.06 -6.21 13.75
N ARG A 55 3.63 -4.97 13.88
CA ARG A 55 3.58 -4.05 12.75
C ARG A 55 4.96 -3.84 12.16
N TYR A 56 5.94 -3.68 13.02
CA TYR A 56 7.28 -3.38 12.57
C TYR A 56 7.87 -4.53 11.76
N GLU A 57 7.74 -5.75 12.27
CA GLU A 57 8.28 -6.92 11.57
C GLU A 57 7.56 -7.15 10.25
N GLU A 58 6.25 -6.96 10.24
CA GLU A 58 5.49 -7.15 9.03
C GLU A 58 5.86 -6.11 7.98
N MET A 59 6.09 -4.87 8.41
CA MET A 59 6.49 -3.83 7.50
C MET A 59 7.82 -4.16 6.83
N ILE A 60 8.77 -4.65 7.62
CA ILE A 60 10.07 -5.03 7.09
C ILE A 60 9.91 -6.20 6.11
N ARG A 61 9.10 -7.19 6.47
CA ARG A 61 8.90 -8.37 5.63
C ARG A 61 8.33 -7.96 4.27
N LEU A 62 7.33 -7.09 4.28
CA LEU A 62 6.67 -6.69 3.03
C LEU A 62 7.56 -5.80 2.19
N ARG A 63 8.38 -4.95 2.81
CA ARG A 63 9.34 -4.17 2.05
C ARG A 63 10.33 -5.05 1.34
N GLU A 64 10.77 -6.13 2.01
CA GLU A 64 11.71 -7.06 1.38
C GLU A 64 11.07 -7.76 0.19
N VAL A 65 9.78 -8.06 0.28
CA VAL A 65 9.06 -8.68 -0.82
C VAL A 65 9.14 -7.80 -2.08
N LEU A 66 9.07 -6.49 -1.91
CA LEU A 66 9.07 -5.57 -3.04
C LEU A 66 10.45 -5.16 -3.53
N ARG A 67 11.49 -5.55 -2.82
CA ARG A 67 12.85 -5.13 -3.18
C ARG A 67 13.23 -5.43 -4.64
N PRO A 68 12.87 -6.61 -5.20
CA PRO A 68 13.26 -6.89 -6.59
C PRO A 68 12.70 -5.92 -7.62
N LEU A 69 11.66 -5.17 -7.29
CA LEU A 69 11.09 -4.22 -8.24
C LEU A 69 11.97 -3.00 -8.43
N ARG A 70 12.87 -2.74 -7.47
CA ARG A 70 13.82 -1.63 -7.58
C ARG A 70 13.17 -0.29 -7.81
N MET A 71 12.04 -0.06 -7.17
CA MET A 71 11.42 1.25 -7.24
C MET A 71 11.25 1.79 -5.84
N PRO A 72 11.23 3.11 -5.67
CA PRO A 72 11.03 3.69 -4.33
C PRO A 72 9.63 3.37 -3.84
N VAL A 73 9.55 2.72 -2.69
CA VAL A 73 8.25 2.37 -2.11
C VAL A 73 8.30 2.66 -0.63
N ASP A 74 7.13 2.95 -0.07
CA ASP A 74 6.97 3.03 1.37
C ASP A 74 5.79 2.13 1.71
N VAL A 75 5.98 1.22 2.64
CA VAL A 75 4.94 0.27 3.01
C VAL A 75 4.58 0.49 4.47
N LEU A 76 3.32 0.82 4.70
CA LEU A 76 2.78 0.90 6.04
C LEU A 76 1.82 -0.26 6.25
N VAL A 77 1.71 -0.72 7.48
CA VAL A 77 0.89 -1.88 7.79
C VAL A 77 0.00 -1.53 8.98
N THR A 78 -1.24 -1.97 8.93
CA THR A 78 -2.14 -1.78 10.05
C THR A 78 -3.11 -2.96 10.12
N SER A 79 -3.79 -3.09 11.26
CA SER A 79 -4.83 -4.09 11.37
C SER A 79 -6.15 -3.51 10.88
N ALA A 80 -7.08 -4.40 10.51
CA ALA A 80 -8.39 -3.95 10.06
C ALA A 80 -9.12 -3.18 11.17
N GLY A 81 -8.96 -3.61 12.41
CA GLY A 81 -9.61 -2.92 13.52
C GLY A 81 -9.08 -1.50 13.71
N ASP A 82 -7.76 -1.34 13.63
CA ASP A 82 -7.17 -0.01 13.76
C ASP A 82 -7.53 0.86 12.57
N PHE A 83 -7.54 0.31 11.38
CA PHE A 83 -7.90 1.10 10.22
C PHE A 83 -9.35 1.59 10.34
N ASP A 84 -10.27 0.71 10.74
CA ASP A 84 -11.66 1.09 10.91
C ASP A 84 -11.81 2.21 11.95
N LYS A 85 -11.06 2.06 13.05
CA LYS A 85 -11.17 3.02 14.14
C LYS A 85 -10.70 4.41 13.72
N TRP A 86 -9.55 4.48 13.06
CA TRP A 86 -8.93 5.77 12.78
C TRP A 86 -9.33 6.37 11.44
N SER A 87 -9.84 5.58 10.51
CA SER A 87 -10.15 6.08 9.18
C SER A 87 -11.33 7.07 9.20
N SER A 88 -12.12 7.07 10.27
CA SER A 88 -13.22 8.03 10.39
C SER A 88 -12.85 9.27 11.21
N VAL A 89 -11.58 9.37 11.63
CA VAL A 89 -11.16 10.50 12.48
C VAL A 89 -10.39 11.50 11.62
N PRO A 90 -10.97 12.65 11.30
CA PRO A 90 -10.27 13.64 10.47
C PRO A 90 -8.96 14.06 11.10
N GLY A 91 -7.97 14.30 10.27
CA GLY A 91 -6.65 14.70 10.74
C GLY A 91 -5.69 13.55 10.93
N THR A 92 -6.14 12.31 10.76
CA THR A 92 -5.25 11.16 10.87
C THR A 92 -4.85 10.69 9.48
N LEU A 93 -3.72 9.99 9.40
CA LEU A 93 -3.27 9.41 8.15
C LEU A 93 -4.31 8.46 7.57
N PHE A 94 -4.92 7.63 8.41
CA PHE A 94 -5.88 6.65 7.90
C PHE A 94 -7.13 7.31 7.34
N TYR A 95 -7.52 8.46 7.90
CA TYR A 95 -8.62 9.21 7.32
C TYR A 95 -8.25 9.69 5.91
N GLU A 96 -7.04 10.24 5.76
CA GLU A 96 -6.60 10.72 4.45
C GLU A 96 -6.52 9.58 3.45
N VAL A 97 -6.02 8.43 3.87
CA VAL A 97 -5.93 7.27 3.01
C VAL A 97 -7.32 6.83 2.58
N SER A 98 -8.29 6.85 3.50
CA SER A 98 -9.64 6.42 3.17
C SER A 98 -10.31 7.35 2.16
N GLN A 99 -9.90 8.62 2.14
CA GLN A 99 -10.50 9.59 1.23
C GLN A 99 -9.82 9.60 -0.14
N GLU A 100 -8.50 9.40 -0.17
CA GLU A 100 -7.74 9.56 -1.39
C GLU A 100 -7.18 8.29 -1.97
N GLY A 101 -7.08 7.24 -1.19
CA GLY A 101 -6.40 6.04 -1.61
C GLY A 101 -7.16 5.26 -2.67
N ARG A 102 -6.41 4.51 -3.47
CA ARG A 102 -6.99 3.56 -4.40
C ARG A 102 -6.88 2.18 -3.81
N VAL A 103 -8.00 1.52 -3.66
CA VAL A 103 -8.04 0.23 -2.99
C VAL A 103 -7.86 -0.88 -4.02
N PHE A 104 -6.89 -1.75 -3.75
CA PHE A 104 -6.64 -2.92 -4.57
C PHE A 104 -6.90 -4.14 -3.70
N TYR A 105 -7.97 -4.87 -4.01
CA TYR A 105 -8.31 -6.04 -3.22
C TYR A 105 -7.56 -7.26 -3.70
N GLY A 106 -7.49 -8.23 -2.85
CA GLY A 106 -7.06 -9.53 -3.26
C GLY A 106 -8.05 -10.09 -4.24
N ARG A 107 -7.64 -10.26 -5.49
CA ARG A 107 -8.54 -10.76 -6.43
C ARG A 107 -8.37 -12.19 -6.52
N SER A 108 -9.36 -12.85 -6.64
CA SER A 108 -9.24 -14.26 -6.83
C SER A 108 -9.30 -14.60 -8.27
#